data_8e92ae22da235c0e7167ceda50a2ab2d
#
_entry.id   8e92ae22da235c0e7167ceda50a2ab2d
#
_cell.length_a   1.000
_cell.length_b   1.000
_cell.length_c   1.000
_cell.angle_alpha   90.00
_cell.angle_beta   90.00
_cell.angle_gamma   90.00
#
_symmetry.space_group_name_H-M   'P 1'
#
loop_
_entity.id
_entity.type
_entity.pdbx_description
1 polymer ?
#
loop_
_entity_poly.entity_id
_entity_poly.type
_entity_poly.pdbx_seq_one_letter_code
_entity_poly.pdbx_strand_id
1 'polypeptide(L)'
;MKTTLFNRLTAGLLAAVLCLSVLAGCAAKPQKELTRYSTFFYDVFDTVTQVIAYCESEEEFTKQMEALHADLISYNQLYDIYNDYDGVVNVKTINDNAGKAPVQVDDRILSMLELARQMYDTTNGKLNVAMGSVLNIWHNYREAAESHQNEADNTLPTQEELEAAAQHCDINNVVIDEQAKTVYLADPEMSLDVGSVGKGYAVEMVCQAAQARGLTSALVSVGGNLRAIGKKPDGSQWTGGVENPWNASEVYTTDSLFGAAINMSDMALVTSGDYQRYFVVDGKRYHHLIDPDTLWPAAYFNSVTVLCPDSGMADCLTTGLFCMPLEEGQKLVESLDGVEAMWCTPEQQAVASSGWESHTRK
;
A
#
# COMPACT_ATOMS: atom_id res chain seq x y z
N MET A 1 -77.41 -24.92 7.83
CA MET A 1 -76.83 -24.51 6.53
C MET A 1 -76.31 -23.06 6.50
N LYS A 2 -76.63 -22.16 7.40
CA LYS A 2 -76.15 -20.77 7.37
C LYS A 2 -74.76 -20.54 8.00
N THR A 3 -74.31 -21.37 8.93
CA THR A 3 -73.02 -21.22 9.64
C THR A 3 -71.81 -21.71 8.84
N THR A 4 -71.97 -22.62 7.90
CA THR A 4 -70.87 -23.13 7.06
C THR A 4 -70.50 -22.18 5.92
N LEU A 5 -71.42 -21.33 5.46
CA LEU A 5 -71.16 -20.37 4.40
C LEU A 5 -70.39 -19.15 4.95
N PHE A 6 -70.67 -18.71 6.18
CA PHE A 6 -70.00 -17.60 6.85
C PHE A 6 -68.52 -17.90 7.14
N ASN A 7 -68.24 -19.12 7.62
CA ASN A 7 -66.84 -19.57 7.88
C ASN A 7 -66.02 -19.77 6.60
N ARG A 8 -66.61 -20.07 5.46
CA ARG A 8 -65.90 -20.15 4.17
C ARG A 8 -65.61 -18.80 3.58
N LEU A 9 -66.47 -17.80 3.76
CA LEU A 9 -66.27 -16.44 3.33
C LEU A 9 -65.18 -15.73 4.16
N THR A 10 -65.15 -15.95 5.50
CA THR A 10 -64.08 -15.39 6.37
C THR A 10 -62.73 -16.02 6.11
N ALA A 11 -62.67 -17.33 5.85
CA ALA A 11 -61.40 -18.01 5.50
C ALA A 11 -60.86 -17.57 4.13
N GLY A 12 -61.74 -17.32 3.17
CA GLY A 12 -61.36 -16.76 1.84
C GLY A 12 -60.84 -15.33 1.91
N LEU A 13 -61.42 -14.47 2.76
CA LEU A 13 -60.99 -13.07 2.99
C LEU A 13 -59.60 -13.05 3.71
N LEU A 14 -59.40 -13.93 4.73
CA LEU A 14 -58.09 -14.01 5.42
C LEU A 14 -56.99 -14.50 4.47
N ALA A 15 -57.28 -15.47 3.62
CA ALA A 15 -56.29 -15.97 2.63
C ALA A 15 -55.95 -14.89 1.57
N ALA A 16 -56.94 -14.10 1.11
CA ALA A 16 -56.69 -13.01 0.18
C ALA A 16 -55.89 -11.86 0.79
N VAL A 17 -56.09 -11.53 2.08
CA VAL A 17 -55.30 -10.52 2.81
C VAL A 17 -53.90 -11.00 3.07
N LEU A 18 -53.67 -12.29 3.37
CA LEU A 18 -52.32 -12.86 3.50
C LEU A 18 -51.58 -12.89 2.14
N CYS A 19 -52.24 -13.19 1.03
CA CYS A 19 -51.61 -13.16 -0.30
C CYS A 19 -51.27 -11.74 -0.74
N LEU A 20 -52.09 -10.73 -0.40
CA LEU A 20 -51.78 -9.33 -0.68
C LEU A 20 -50.64 -8.75 0.18
N SER A 21 -50.47 -9.23 1.42
CA SER A 21 -49.35 -8.82 2.26
C SER A 21 -48.01 -9.44 1.84
N VAL A 22 -48.00 -10.62 1.22
CA VAL A 22 -46.80 -11.24 0.65
C VAL A 22 -46.38 -10.57 -0.66
N LEU A 23 -47.33 -10.01 -1.44
CA LEU A 23 -47.02 -9.26 -2.68
C LEU A 23 -46.53 -7.82 -2.42
N ALA A 24 -46.84 -7.25 -1.25
CA ALA A 24 -46.35 -5.93 -0.88
C ALA A 24 -44.94 -5.92 -0.26
N GLY A 25 -44.36 -7.12 0.04
CA GLY A 25 -43.08 -7.27 0.74
C GLY A 25 -41.83 -7.32 -0.13
N CYS A 26 -41.95 -7.35 -1.47
CA CYS A 26 -40.79 -7.45 -2.39
C CYS A 26 -40.84 -6.37 -3.47
N ALA A 27 -41.15 -5.13 -3.13
CA ALA A 27 -40.64 -4.04 -3.96
C ALA A 27 -39.15 -3.87 -3.57
N ALA A 28 -38.27 -4.57 -4.28
CA ALA A 28 -36.83 -4.25 -4.24
C ALA A 28 -36.73 -2.74 -4.47
N LYS A 29 -36.15 -1.99 -3.52
CA LYS A 29 -35.83 -0.59 -3.77
C LYS A 29 -35.10 -0.55 -5.11
N PRO A 30 -35.47 0.37 -6.02
CA PRO A 30 -34.72 0.48 -7.29
C PRO A 30 -33.26 0.64 -6.90
N GLN A 31 -32.42 -0.30 -7.37
CA GLN A 31 -30.99 -0.22 -7.18
C GLN A 31 -30.57 1.06 -7.90
N LYS A 32 -30.06 2.04 -7.14
CA LYS A 32 -29.61 3.30 -7.72
C LYS A 32 -28.52 3.00 -8.72
N GLU A 33 -28.62 3.58 -9.89
CA GLU A 33 -27.62 3.41 -10.94
C GLU A 33 -26.35 4.16 -10.55
N LEU A 34 -25.23 3.43 -10.43
CA LEU A 34 -23.95 4.00 -10.10
C LEU A 34 -23.20 4.39 -11.37
N THR A 35 -22.73 5.62 -11.43
CA THR A 35 -21.95 6.17 -12.55
C THR A 35 -20.46 6.16 -12.22
N ARG A 36 -19.61 5.87 -13.21
CA ARG A 36 -18.16 5.87 -13.08
C ARG A 36 -17.61 7.29 -13.16
N TYR A 37 -16.86 7.68 -12.14
CA TYR A 37 -16.10 8.94 -12.08
C TYR A 37 -14.61 8.65 -11.84
N SER A 38 -13.74 9.64 -12.12
CA SER A 38 -12.32 9.55 -11.81
C SER A 38 -11.71 10.92 -11.55
N THR A 39 -10.68 10.97 -10.70
CA THR A 39 -9.90 12.17 -10.39
C THR A 39 -8.44 11.85 -10.16
N PHE A 40 -7.60 12.90 -10.12
CA PHE A 40 -6.18 12.83 -9.85
C PHE A 40 -5.78 13.88 -8.81
N PHE A 41 -4.79 13.53 -7.95
CA PHE A 41 -4.10 14.44 -7.04
C PHE A 41 -2.59 14.33 -7.30
N TYR A 42 -1.84 15.42 -7.06
CA TYR A 42 -0.40 15.51 -7.39
C TYR A 42 0.44 16.04 -6.23
N ASP A 43 -0.15 16.21 -5.06
CA ASP A 43 0.37 16.95 -3.92
C ASP A 43 0.57 16.09 -2.66
N VAL A 44 0.56 14.75 -2.80
CA VAL A 44 0.74 13.82 -1.71
C VAL A 44 1.74 12.72 -2.07
N PHE A 45 2.61 12.35 -1.14
CA PHE A 45 3.61 11.27 -1.26
C PHE A 45 4.56 11.38 -2.46
N ASP A 46 4.82 12.61 -2.95
CA ASP A 46 5.67 12.90 -4.12
C ASP A 46 5.33 12.05 -5.35
N THR A 47 4.04 11.79 -5.57
CA THR A 47 3.57 10.93 -6.64
C THR A 47 2.20 11.31 -7.16
N VAL A 48 1.78 10.65 -8.24
CA VAL A 48 0.42 10.80 -8.78
C VAL A 48 -0.52 9.85 -8.05
N THR A 49 -1.60 10.41 -7.50
CA THR A 49 -2.74 9.67 -6.99
C THR A 49 -3.86 9.68 -8.02
N GLN A 50 -4.38 8.51 -8.38
CA GLN A 50 -5.57 8.36 -9.21
C GLN A 50 -6.65 7.63 -8.42
N VAL A 51 -7.88 8.13 -8.47
CA VAL A 51 -9.05 7.43 -7.93
C VAL A 51 -10.10 7.26 -9.01
N ILE A 52 -10.57 6.03 -9.16
CA ILE A 52 -11.73 5.68 -9.98
C ILE A 52 -12.79 5.14 -9.03
N ALA A 53 -14.00 5.69 -9.06
CA ALA A 53 -15.08 5.22 -8.19
C ALA A 53 -16.43 5.23 -8.92
N TYR A 54 -17.36 4.41 -8.43
CA TYR A 54 -18.73 4.41 -8.84
C TYR A 54 -19.60 5.03 -7.75
N CYS A 55 -20.29 6.13 -8.07
CA CYS A 55 -21.13 6.90 -7.15
C CYS A 55 -22.50 7.18 -7.80
N GLU A 56 -23.50 7.51 -6.98
CA GLU A 56 -24.86 7.83 -7.44
C GLU A 56 -24.93 9.18 -8.18
N SER A 57 -23.99 10.09 -7.87
CA SER A 57 -23.92 11.42 -8.49
C SER A 57 -22.49 11.97 -8.46
N GLU A 58 -22.24 12.99 -9.27
CA GLU A 58 -20.99 13.74 -9.27
C GLU A 58 -20.77 14.49 -7.95
N GLU A 59 -21.84 14.98 -7.31
CA GLU A 59 -21.77 15.65 -6.02
C GLU A 59 -21.30 14.68 -4.92
N GLU A 60 -21.84 13.45 -4.88
CA GLU A 60 -21.39 12.42 -3.97
C GLU A 60 -19.93 12.04 -4.20
N PHE A 61 -19.54 11.84 -5.49
CA PHE A 61 -18.16 11.56 -5.86
C PHE A 61 -17.22 12.67 -5.38
N THR A 62 -17.54 13.94 -5.65
CA THR A 62 -16.72 15.10 -5.24
C THR A 62 -16.55 15.12 -3.72
N LYS A 63 -17.63 14.95 -2.96
CA LYS A 63 -17.59 14.91 -1.49
C LYS A 63 -16.70 13.77 -0.97
N GLN A 64 -16.79 12.57 -1.56
CA GLN A 64 -15.96 11.44 -1.18
C GLN A 64 -14.48 11.72 -1.50
N MET A 65 -14.18 12.33 -2.65
CA MET A 65 -12.81 12.63 -3.07
C MET A 65 -12.17 13.76 -2.25
N GLU A 66 -12.92 14.78 -1.89
CA GLU A 66 -12.47 15.83 -0.96
C GLU A 66 -12.06 15.24 0.39
N ALA A 67 -12.88 14.34 0.95
CA ALA A 67 -12.58 13.69 2.21
C ALA A 67 -11.38 12.73 2.10
N LEU A 68 -11.30 11.94 1.02
CA LEU A 68 -10.20 11.03 0.75
C LEU A 68 -8.88 11.78 0.58
N HIS A 69 -8.88 12.89 -0.16
CA HIS A 69 -7.72 13.74 -0.36
C HIS A 69 -7.24 14.39 0.95
N ALA A 70 -8.17 14.90 1.76
CA ALA A 70 -7.84 15.46 3.08
C ALA A 70 -7.20 14.41 4.01
N ASP A 71 -7.71 13.17 4.00
CA ASP A 71 -7.11 12.08 4.74
C ASP A 71 -5.67 11.78 4.23
N LEU A 72 -5.45 11.70 2.91
CA LEU A 72 -4.12 11.48 2.33
C LEU A 72 -3.14 12.59 2.71
N ILE A 73 -3.54 13.87 2.65
CA ILE A 73 -2.72 15.01 3.08
C ILE A 73 -2.32 14.84 4.55
N SER A 74 -3.25 14.45 5.41
CA SER A 74 -2.97 14.27 6.82
C SER A 74 -1.96 13.15 7.08
N TYR A 75 -2.08 12.00 6.39
CA TYR A 75 -1.10 10.91 6.47
C TYR A 75 0.26 11.32 5.90
N ASN A 76 0.28 12.02 4.76
CA ASN A 76 1.52 12.53 4.17
C ASN A 76 2.29 13.41 5.14
N GLN A 77 1.61 14.34 5.83
CA GLN A 77 2.24 15.21 6.82
C GLN A 77 2.74 14.45 8.05
N LEU A 78 1.99 13.45 8.55
CA LEU A 78 2.38 12.64 9.70
C LEU A 78 3.60 11.75 9.43
N TYR A 79 3.75 11.25 8.21
CA TYR A 79 4.82 10.31 7.84
C TYR A 79 6.02 10.98 7.18
N ASP A 80 5.97 12.31 6.99
CA ASP A 80 7.09 13.06 6.45
C ASP A 80 8.30 13.04 7.41
N ILE A 81 9.47 12.70 6.84
CA ILE A 81 10.76 12.67 7.55
C ILE A 81 11.64 13.87 7.22
N TYR A 82 11.19 14.75 6.31
CA TYR A 82 11.97 15.87 5.77
C TYR A 82 11.45 17.24 6.20
N ASN A 83 10.12 17.43 6.25
CA ASN A 83 9.50 18.73 6.41
C ASN A 83 8.76 18.86 7.74
N ASP A 84 8.75 20.10 8.28
CA ASP A 84 7.91 20.48 9.41
C ASP A 84 6.59 21.07 8.91
N TYR A 85 5.51 20.80 9.66
CA TYR A 85 4.18 21.35 9.41
C TYR A 85 3.64 22.01 10.69
N ASP A 86 3.02 23.17 10.55
CA ASP A 86 2.53 23.92 11.71
C ASP A 86 1.48 23.10 12.50
N GLY A 87 1.78 22.88 13.77
CA GLY A 87 0.92 22.11 14.68
C GLY A 87 0.91 20.59 14.46
N VAL A 88 1.76 20.04 13.59
CA VAL A 88 1.86 18.59 13.33
C VAL A 88 3.14 18.03 13.96
N VAL A 89 2.98 17.02 14.80
CA VAL A 89 4.06 16.16 15.28
C VAL A 89 4.15 14.95 14.33
N ASN A 90 5.23 14.85 13.58
CA ASN A 90 5.42 13.84 12.54
C ASN A 90 6.66 12.97 12.79
N VAL A 91 7.01 12.09 11.84
CA VAL A 91 8.18 11.22 11.95
C VAL A 91 9.48 12.03 12.00
N LYS A 92 9.56 13.17 11.27
CA LYS A 92 10.70 14.10 11.38
C LYS A 92 10.88 14.59 12.83
N THR A 93 9.78 14.96 13.50
CA THR A 93 9.84 15.40 14.91
C THR A 93 10.40 14.29 15.82
N ILE A 94 10.08 13.02 15.56
CA ILE A 94 10.65 11.87 16.28
C ILE A 94 12.15 11.80 16.03
N ASN A 95 12.57 11.86 14.77
CA ASN A 95 13.98 11.81 14.37
C ASN A 95 14.80 12.95 14.99
N ASP A 96 14.30 14.17 14.98
CA ASP A 96 14.94 15.35 15.57
C ASP A 96 15.12 15.25 17.10
N ASN A 97 14.35 14.38 17.75
CA ASN A 97 14.39 14.13 19.19
C ASN A 97 15.11 12.83 19.59
N ALA A 98 15.78 12.16 18.65
CA ALA A 98 16.55 10.94 18.91
C ALA A 98 17.56 11.17 20.06
N GLY A 99 17.63 10.24 21.02
CA GLY A 99 18.48 10.29 22.20
C GLY A 99 18.12 11.37 23.23
N LYS A 100 17.07 12.20 23.00
CA LYS A 100 16.75 13.33 23.89
C LYS A 100 15.58 13.03 24.83
N ALA A 101 14.39 12.77 24.27
CA ALA A 101 13.18 12.52 25.05
C ALA A 101 12.12 11.79 24.21
N PRO A 102 11.18 11.06 24.86
CA PRO A 102 9.99 10.54 24.18
C PRO A 102 9.15 11.67 23.58
N VAL A 103 8.68 11.45 22.34
CA VAL A 103 7.82 12.36 21.59
C VAL A 103 6.39 11.86 21.63
N GLN A 104 5.44 12.68 22.09
CA GLN A 104 4.02 12.33 22.00
C GLN A 104 3.55 12.46 20.55
N VAL A 105 2.88 11.42 20.05
CA VAL A 105 2.51 11.31 18.64
C VAL A 105 1.03 10.96 18.45
N ASP A 106 0.54 11.14 17.23
CA ASP A 106 -0.78 10.69 16.79
C ASP A 106 -0.85 9.14 16.77
N ASP A 107 -2.02 8.57 17.08
CA ASP A 107 -2.27 7.12 17.08
C ASP A 107 -1.95 6.47 15.72
N ARG A 108 -2.08 7.21 14.63
CA ARG A 108 -1.76 6.75 13.27
C ARG A 108 -0.26 6.49 13.08
N ILE A 109 0.61 7.23 13.76
CA ILE A 109 2.06 6.97 13.76
C ILE A 109 2.34 5.71 14.58
N LEU A 110 1.71 5.54 15.75
CA LEU A 110 1.89 4.35 16.58
C LEU A 110 1.51 3.09 15.82
N SER A 111 0.29 3.05 15.26
CA SER A 111 -0.21 1.88 14.55
C SER A 111 0.61 1.55 13.30
N MET A 112 1.12 2.55 12.58
CA MET A 112 2.04 2.34 11.46
C MET A 112 3.38 1.74 11.92
N LEU A 113 3.95 2.22 13.03
CA LEU A 113 5.19 1.69 13.59
C LEU A 113 5.01 0.28 14.18
N GLU A 114 3.84 -0.03 14.74
CA GLU A 114 3.47 -1.39 15.17
C GLU A 114 3.44 -2.36 13.99
N LEU A 115 2.80 -1.96 12.87
CA LEU A 115 2.84 -2.74 11.64
C LEU A 115 4.29 -2.92 11.17
N ALA A 116 5.09 -1.85 11.13
CA ALA A 116 6.48 -1.91 10.72
C ALA A 116 7.30 -2.90 11.58
N ARG A 117 7.07 -2.93 12.89
CA ARG A 117 7.72 -3.90 13.80
C ARG A 117 7.28 -5.33 13.53
N GLN A 118 5.97 -5.55 13.36
CA GLN A 118 5.44 -6.87 12.97
C GLN A 118 6.06 -7.35 11.65
N MET A 119 6.19 -6.46 10.69
CA MET A 119 6.74 -6.79 9.38
C MET A 119 8.27 -6.96 9.41
N TYR A 120 8.98 -6.27 10.30
CA TYR A 120 10.38 -6.57 10.61
C TYR A 120 10.56 -8.03 11.03
N ASP A 121 9.77 -8.49 12.00
CA ASP A 121 9.82 -9.88 12.45
C ASP A 121 9.41 -10.86 11.34
N THR A 122 8.33 -10.55 10.61
CA THR A 122 7.81 -11.38 9.51
C THR A 122 8.83 -11.56 8.39
N THR A 123 9.58 -10.51 8.05
CA THR A 123 10.60 -10.52 6.98
C THR A 123 12.00 -10.88 7.48
N ASN A 124 12.13 -11.32 8.72
CA ASN A 124 13.42 -11.65 9.36
C ASN A 124 14.42 -10.48 9.25
N GLY A 125 13.95 -9.25 9.53
CA GLY A 125 14.76 -8.04 9.52
C GLY A 125 14.98 -7.40 8.14
N LYS A 126 14.49 -8.01 7.04
CA LYS A 126 14.67 -7.46 5.69
C LYS A 126 13.87 -6.18 5.43
N LEU A 127 12.77 -5.97 6.15
CA LEU A 127 12.13 -4.67 6.29
C LEU A 127 12.53 -4.07 7.64
N ASN A 128 13.20 -2.93 7.63
CA ASN A 128 13.63 -2.24 8.86
C ASN A 128 13.48 -0.72 8.75
N VAL A 129 12.45 -0.17 9.40
CA VAL A 129 12.21 1.29 9.41
C VAL A 129 13.24 2.05 10.26
N ALA A 130 14.07 1.37 11.05
CA ALA A 130 15.15 1.98 11.81
C ALA A 130 16.44 2.19 10.99
N MET A 131 16.43 1.91 9.69
CA MET A 131 17.59 2.09 8.80
C MET A 131 17.80 3.52 8.29
N GLY A 132 17.11 4.50 8.85
CA GLY A 132 17.17 5.88 8.35
C GLY A 132 18.59 6.45 8.27
N SER A 133 19.50 6.12 9.20
CA SER A 133 20.90 6.56 9.14
C SER A 133 21.64 6.06 7.89
N VAL A 134 21.44 4.81 7.47
CA VAL A 134 21.99 4.25 6.24
C VAL A 134 21.28 4.78 5.00
N LEU A 135 19.94 4.84 5.04
CA LEU A 135 19.12 5.28 3.90
C LEU A 135 19.36 6.77 3.58
N ASN A 136 19.62 7.61 4.60
CA ASN A 136 20.01 9.01 4.41
C ASN A 136 21.32 9.17 3.62
N ILE A 137 22.30 8.28 3.83
CA ILE A 137 23.54 8.30 3.03
C ILE A 137 23.19 8.07 1.56
N TRP A 138 22.45 7.01 1.24
CA TRP A 138 22.04 6.70 -0.14
C TRP A 138 21.16 7.80 -0.76
N HIS A 139 20.28 8.42 0.04
CA HIS A 139 19.48 9.55 -0.39
C HIS A 139 20.35 10.75 -0.79
N ASN A 140 21.32 11.13 0.05
CA ASN A 140 22.22 12.25 -0.21
C ASN A 140 23.07 12.03 -1.46
N TYR A 141 23.59 10.81 -1.70
CA TYR A 141 24.33 10.47 -2.91
C TYR A 141 23.45 10.53 -4.16
N ARG A 142 22.18 10.11 -4.07
CA ARG A 142 21.22 10.23 -5.17
C ARG A 142 20.90 11.71 -5.47
N GLU A 143 20.59 12.52 -4.47
CA GLU A 143 20.33 13.96 -4.66
C GLU A 143 21.54 14.69 -5.25
N ALA A 144 22.73 14.37 -4.78
CA ALA A 144 23.95 14.90 -5.36
C ALA A 144 24.06 14.52 -6.85
N ALA A 145 23.83 13.24 -7.19
CA ALA A 145 23.86 12.76 -8.56
C ALA A 145 22.81 13.43 -9.45
N GLU A 146 21.59 13.68 -8.95
CA GLU A 146 20.53 14.41 -9.68
C GLU A 146 20.92 15.87 -9.94
N SER A 147 21.80 16.46 -9.13
CA SER A 147 22.30 17.83 -9.30
C SER A 147 23.46 17.94 -10.31
N HIS A 148 24.14 16.83 -10.63
CA HIS A 148 25.26 16.80 -11.53
C HIS A 148 24.84 16.88 -13.00
N GLN A 149 25.62 17.63 -13.82
CA GLN A 149 25.37 17.72 -15.27
C GLN A 149 25.92 16.48 -16.02
N ASN A 150 26.90 15.79 -15.46
CA ASN A 150 27.54 14.61 -16.05
C ASN A 150 27.46 13.43 -15.07
N GLU A 151 27.08 12.28 -15.56
CA GLU A 151 27.07 11.01 -14.79
C GLU A 151 28.48 10.67 -14.25
N ALA A 152 29.52 11.05 -14.95
CA ALA A 152 30.91 10.81 -14.53
C ALA A 152 31.30 11.53 -13.21
N ASP A 153 30.52 12.50 -12.77
CA ASP A 153 30.72 13.22 -11.50
C ASP A 153 30.02 12.50 -10.31
N ASN A 154 29.21 11.49 -10.58
CA ASN A 154 28.52 10.73 -9.56
C ASN A 154 29.50 9.82 -8.80
N THR A 155 29.28 9.72 -7.50
CA THR A 155 30.10 8.91 -6.59
C THR A 155 29.23 7.96 -5.78
N LEU A 156 29.85 7.00 -5.10
CA LEU A 156 29.21 6.04 -4.24
C LEU A 156 29.67 6.22 -2.78
N PRO A 157 28.84 5.88 -1.80
CA PRO A 157 29.29 5.79 -0.41
C PRO A 157 30.36 4.70 -0.26
N THR A 158 31.23 4.86 0.74
CA THR A 158 32.18 3.82 1.09
C THR A 158 31.53 2.77 1.99
N GLN A 159 32.04 1.55 1.98
CA GLN A 159 31.57 0.50 2.88
C GLN A 159 31.74 0.90 4.35
N GLU A 160 32.86 1.57 4.70
CA GLU A 160 33.12 2.07 6.05
C GLU A 160 32.09 3.09 6.53
N GLU A 161 31.68 4.01 5.65
CA GLU A 161 30.61 4.99 5.92
C GLU A 161 29.28 4.31 6.22
N LEU A 162 28.91 3.31 5.40
CA LEU A 162 27.67 2.54 5.56
C LEU A 162 27.68 1.69 6.82
N GLU A 163 28.81 1.02 7.13
CA GLU A 163 28.95 0.20 8.35
C GLU A 163 28.93 1.06 9.63
N ALA A 164 29.48 2.26 9.58
CA ALA A 164 29.37 3.20 10.70
C ALA A 164 27.92 3.61 10.96
N ALA A 165 27.17 3.97 9.91
CA ALA A 165 25.75 4.32 10.02
C ALA A 165 24.88 3.12 10.47
N ALA A 166 25.22 1.90 10.05
CA ALA A 166 24.47 0.69 10.41
C ALA A 166 24.50 0.36 11.90
N GLN A 167 25.47 0.89 12.67
CA GLN A 167 25.52 0.74 14.13
C GLN A 167 24.29 1.36 14.81
N HIS A 168 23.60 2.29 14.13
CA HIS A 168 22.44 3.05 14.62
C HIS A 168 21.11 2.55 14.04
N CYS A 169 21.02 1.30 13.54
CA CYS A 169 19.87 0.73 12.85
C CYS A 169 19.13 -0.37 13.65
N ASP A 170 19.40 -0.51 14.96
CA ASP A 170 18.74 -1.54 15.77
C ASP A 170 17.30 -1.14 16.09
N ILE A 171 16.32 -1.86 15.50
CA ILE A 171 14.87 -1.64 15.70
C ILE A 171 14.46 -1.68 17.19
N ASN A 172 15.21 -2.37 18.06
CA ASN A 172 14.92 -2.42 19.49
C ASN A 172 15.17 -1.09 20.21
N ASN A 173 15.91 -0.17 19.61
CA ASN A 173 16.08 1.19 20.11
C ASN A 173 14.88 2.10 19.76
N VAL A 174 13.91 1.62 19.01
CA VAL A 174 12.62 2.31 18.78
C VAL A 174 11.65 1.88 19.88
N VAL A 175 11.53 2.70 20.94
CA VAL A 175 10.68 2.43 22.10
C VAL A 175 9.31 3.06 21.88
N ILE A 176 8.27 2.24 21.84
CA ILE A 176 6.86 2.65 21.69
C ILE A 176 6.16 2.46 23.03
N ASP A 177 5.51 3.51 23.55
CA ASP A 177 4.61 3.44 24.70
C ASP A 177 3.19 3.80 24.23
N GLU A 178 2.36 2.76 24.04
CA GLU A 178 0.97 2.89 23.59
C GLU A 178 0.10 3.65 24.59
N GLN A 179 0.35 3.50 25.90
CA GLN A 179 -0.45 4.14 26.95
C GLN A 179 -0.15 5.64 27.05
N ALA A 180 1.13 6.00 26.98
CA ALA A 180 1.58 7.39 26.96
C ALA A 180 1.46 8.02 25.56
N LYS A 181 1.23 7.21 24.52
CA LYS A 181 1.23 7.61 23.10
C LYS A 181 2.54 8.30 22.72
N THR A 182 3.66 7.69 23.06
CA THR A 182 4.98 8.25 22.79
C THR A 182 5.86 7.28 22.00
N VAL A 183 6.78 7.88 21.21
CA VAL A 183 7.88 7.19 20.56
C VAL A 183 9.19 7.80 21.01
N TYR A 184 10.16 6.98 21.36
CA TYR A 184 11.49 7.39 21.74
C TYR A 184 12.54 6.58 20.99
N LEU A 185 13.45 7.26 20.32
CA LEU A 185 14.65 6.67 19.74
C LEU A 185 15.76 6.71 20.77
N ALA A 186 16.15 5.56 21.28
CA ALA A 186 17.12 5.48 22.39
C ALA A 186 18.56 5.80 21.96
N ASP A 187 18.87 5.61 20.67
CA ASP A 187 20.14 5.96 20.08
C ASP A 187 20.07 7.36 19.45
N PRO A 188 20.96 8.30 19.84
CA PRO A 188 20.91 9.69 19.36
C PRO A 188 21.28 9.87 17.88
N GLU A 189 21.92 8.89 17.25
CA GLU A 189 22.29 8.91 15.82
C GLU A 189 21.34 8.07 14.94
N MET A 190 20.33 7.45 15.57
CA MET A 190 19.28 6.73 14.87
C MET A 190 18.32 7.68 14.18
N SER A 191 17.79 7.27 13.03
CA SER A 191 16.61 7.88 12.44
C SER A 191 15.67 6.82 11.86
N LEU A 192 14.38 7.14 11.84
CA LEU A 192 13.35 6.36 11.17
C LEU A 192 13.28 6.78 9.70
N ASP A 193 13.15 5.80 8.81
CA ASP A 193 12.66 5.96 7.45
C ASP A 193 11.46 5.04 7.24
N VAL A 194 10.30 5.65 7.02
CA VAL A 194 9.02 4.93 6.90
C VAL A 194 8.56 4.79 5.45
N GLY A 195 9.43 5.05 4.48
CA GLY A 195 9.11 4.98 3.05
C GLY A 195 8.63 3.61 2.57
N SER A 196 9.05 2.53 3.26
CA SER A 196 8.68 1.14 2.97
C SER A 196 7.32 0.69 3.56
N VAL A 197 6.66 1.54 4.36
CA VAL A 197 5.39 1.20 5.05
C VAL A 197 4.38 2.33 4.98
N GLY A 198 4.82 3.57 5.08
CA GLY A 198 3.94 4.72 5.30
C GLY A 198 2.94 4.96 4.19
N LYS A 199 3.35 4.79 2.93
CA LYS A 199 2.46 4.98 1.77
C LYS A 199 1.38 3.90 1.70
N GLY A 200 1.77 2.62 1.81
CA GLY A 200 0.82 1.50 1.77
C GLY A 200 -0.15 1.53 2.95
N TYR A 201 0.35 1.84 4.15
CA TYR A 201 -0.49 1.99 5.33
C TYR A 201 -1.49 3.15 5.19
N ALA A 202 -1.05 4.32 4.71
CA ALA A 202 -1.95 5.44 4.45
C ALA A 202 -3.05 5.08 3.45
N VAL A 203 -2.71 4.40 2.35
CA VAL A 203 -3.67 3.93 1.33
C VAL A 203 -4.71 2.99 1.95
N GLU A 204 -4.29 2.03 2.78
CA GLU A 204 -5.22 1.13 3.45
C GLU A 204 -6.20 1.88 4.36
N MET A 205 -5.67 2.73 5.25
CA MET A 205 -6.49 3.48 6.20
C MET A 205 -7.46 4.44 5.52
N VAL A 206 -7.02 5.13 4.47
CA VAL A 206 -7.86 6.05 3.70
C VAL A 206 -8.96 5.29 2.94
N CYS A 207 -8.67 4.11 2.40
CA CYS A 207 -9.67 3.25 1.76
C CYS A 207 -10.69 2.72 2.78
N GLN A 208 -10.26 2.29 3.97
CA GLN A 208 -11.15 1.88 5.05
C GLN A 208 -12.05 3.03 5.52
N ALA A 209 -11.51 4.24 5.67
CA ALA A 209 -12.27 5.43 6.01
C ALA A 209 -13.29 5.79 4.91
N ALA A 210 -12.93 5.68 3.64
CA ALA A 210 -13.84 5.89 2.52
C ALA A 210 -14.97 4.85 2.49
N GLN A 211 -14.67 3.57 2.77
CA GLN A 211 -15.68 2.52 2.94
C GLN A 211 -16.63 2.82 4.10
N ALA A 212 -16.11 3.27 5.25
CA ALA A 212 -16.91 3.67 6.39
C ALA A 212 -17.83 4.87 6.08
N ARG A 213 -17.44 5.76 5.15
CA ARG A 213 -18.25 6.85 4.62
C ARG A 213 -19.25 6.43 3.55
N GLY A 214 -19.28 5.13 3.18
CA GLY A 214 -20.25 4.56 2.24
C GLY A 214 -19.74 4.37 0.81
N LEU A 215 -18.45 4.57 0.52
CA LEU A 215 -17.87 4.26 -0.78
C LEU A 215 -17.73 2.72 -0.93
N THR A 216 -18.48 2.12 -1.84
CA THR A 216 -18.59 0.67 -1.96
C THR A 216 -17.88 0.10 -3.21
N SER A 217 -17.47 0.96 -4.14
CA SER A 217 -16.84 0.54 -5.40
C SER A 217 -15.82 1.59 -5.85
N ALA A 218 -14.54 1.32 -5.63
CA ALA A 218 -13.45 2.19 -6.07
C ALA A 218 -12.15 1.42 -6.33
N LEU A 219 -11.28 2.04 -7.13
CA LEU A 219 -9.87 1.68 -7.26
C LEU A 219 -9.04 2.92 -6.96
N VAL A 220 -8.23 2.85 -5.92
CA VAL A 220 -7.33 3.91 -5.47
C VAL A 220 -5.91 3.50 -5.84
N SER A 221 -5.18 4.40 -6.49
CA SER A 221 -3.77 4.24 -6.86
C SER A 221 -2.97 5.41 -6.32
N VAL A 222 -1.99 5.16 -5.46
CA VAL A 222 -1.06 6.16 -4.95
C VAL A 222 0.35 5.72 -5.31
N GLY A 223 0.94 6.35 -6.35
CA GLY A 223 2.27 6.00 -6.83
C GLY A 223 2.46 4.52 -7.16
N GLY A 224 1.42 3.87 -7.73
CA GLY A 224 1.45 2.45 -8.06
C GLY A 224 1.00 1.50 -6.96
N ASN A 225 0.80 1.95 -5.71
CA ASN A 225 0.10 1.16 -4.71
C ASN A 225 -1.40 1.18 -5.03
N LEU A 226 -1.91 0.08 -5.55
CA LEU A 226 -3.33 -0.08 -5.89
C LEU A 226 -4.09 -0.69 -4.72
N ARG A 227 -5.27 -0.12 -4.40
CA ARG A 227 -6.21 -0.70 -3.43
C ARG A 227 -7.63 -0.67 -4.02
N ALA A 228 -8.23 -1.85 -4.16
CA ALA A 228 -9.60 -2.00 -4.63
C ALA A 228 -10.58 -2.02 -3.46
N ILE A 229 -11.65 -1.25 -3.57
CA ILE A 229 -12.80 -1.27 -2.67
C ILE A 229 -13.94 -1.99 -3.38
N GLY A 230 -14.39 -3.12 -2.84
CA GLY A 230 -15.48 -3.92 -3.37
C GLY A 230 -15.30 -4.35 -4.83
N LYS A 231 -16.43 -4.46 -5.53
CA LYS A 231 -16.52 -4.81 -6.96
C LYS A 231 -17.17 -3.68 -7.75
N LYS A 232 -17.05 -3.72 -9.07
CA LYS A 232 -17.78 -2.82 -9.95
C LYS A 232 -19.29 -3.12 -9.90
N PRO A 233 -20.17 -2.17 -10.28
CA PRO A 233 -21.63 -2.35 -10.21
C PRO A 233 -22.18 -3.52 -11.02
N ASP A 234 -21.48 -3.94 -12.08
CA ASP A 234 -21.82 -5.11 -12.90
C ASP A 234 -21.41 -6.44 -12.25
N GLY A 235 -20.85 -6.41 -11.04
CA GLY A 235 -20.35 -7.58 -10.31
C GLY A 235 -18.95 -8.03 -10.70
N SER A 236 -18.33 -7.41 -11.71
CA SER A 236 -16.95 -7.72 -12.09
C SER A 236 -15.95 -7.16 -11.07
N GLN A 237 -14.80 -7.81 -10.98
CA GLN A 237 -13.69 -7.34 -10.13
C GLN A 237 -12.99 -6.14 -10.75
N TRP A 238 -12.31 -5.35 -9.94
CA TRP A 238 -11.31 -4.40 -10.40
C TRP A 238 -10.11 -5.13 -10.98
N THR A 239 -9.34 -4.43 -11.78
CA THR A 239 -8.11 -4.99 -12.37
C THR A 239 -6.94 -4.04 -12.17
N GLY A 240 -5.82 -4.58 -11.71
CA GLY A 240 -4.52 -3.93 -11.70
C GLY A 240 -3.60 -4.54 -12.74
N GLY A 241 -2.61 -3.78 -13.21
CA GLY A 241 -1.55 -4.27 -14.10
C GLY A 241 -0.24 -4.39 -13.35
N VAL A 242 0.60 -5.35 -13.73
CA VAL A 242 1.99 -5.43 -13.31
C VAL A 242 2.87 -4.93 -14.46
N GLU A 243 3.69 -3.91 -14.17
CA GLU A 243 4.60 -3.34 -15.16
C GLU A 243 5.71 -4.33 -15.50
N ASN A 244 6.08 -4.37 -16.81
CA ASN A 244 7.26 -5.12 -17.23
C ASN A 244 8.52 -4.31 -16.92
N PRO A 245 9.38 -4.71 -15.95
CA PRO A 245 10.55 -3.93 -15.55
C PRO A 245 11.63 -3.86 -16.63
N TRP A 246 11.59 -4.75 -17.62
CA TRP A 246 12.59 -4.84 -18.70
C TRP A 246 12.18 -4.08 -19.95
N ASN A 247 10.88 -3.81 -20.13
CA ASN A 247 10.35 -3.11 -21.29
C ASN A 247 9.05 -2.36 -20.94
N ALA A 248 9.18 -1.16 -20.41
CA ALA A 248 8.04 -0.29 -20.07
C ALA A 248 7.15 0.11 -21.28
N SER A 249 7.61 -0.15 -22.51
CA SER A 249 6.85 0.13 -23.75
C SER A 249 6.02 -1.08 -24.23
N GLU A 250 6.17 -2.25 -23.65
CA GLU A 250 5.33 -3.41 -23.98
C GLU A 250 3.90 -3.21 -23.48
N VAL A 251 3.05 -2.83 -24.41
CA VAL A 251 1.60 -2.86 -24.21
C VAL A 251 1.18 -4.34 -24.14
N TYR A 252 0.61 -4.71 -23.02
CA TYR A 252 -0.06 -5.95 -22.65
C TYR A 252 -0.37 -6.93 -23.80
N THR A 253 0.29 -8.07 -23.80
CA THR A 253 -0.13 -9.23 -24.59
C THR A 253 -0.74 -10.29 -23.67
N THR A 254 -1.83 -10.92 -24.09
CA THR A 254 -2.61 -11.89 -23.30
C THR A 254 -1.86 -13.18 -22.93
N ASP A 255 -0.64 -13.35 -23.42
CA ASP A 255 0.14 -14.59 -23.30
C ASP A 255 1.40 -14.44 -22.41
N SER A 256 1.67 -13.25 -21.84
CA SER A 256 2.78 -13.04 -20.91
C SER A 256 2.27 -12.88 -19.47
N LEU A 257 3.07 -13.28 -18.48
CA LEU A 257 2.84 -12.98 -17.06
C LEU A 257 2.77 -11.46 -16.81
N PHE A 258 3.39 -10.68 -17.71
CA PHE A 258 3.32 -9.22 -17.74
C PHE A 258 2.13 -8.76 -18.56
N GLY A 259 1.40 -7.81 -18.00
CA GLY A 259 0.22 -7.28 -18.64
C GLY A 259 -1.02 -8.13 -18.45
N ALA A 260 -0.93 -9.28 -17.81
CA ALA A 260 -2.12 -9.93 -17.30
C ALA A 260 -2.78 -8.98 -16.30
N ALA A 261 -4.05 -8.66 -16.55
CA ALA A 261 -4.83 -7.91 -15.59
C ALA A 261 -5.06 -8.78 -14.35
N ILE A 262 -4.60 -8.31 -13.19
CA ILE A 262 -4.82 -8.97 -11.90
C ILE A 262 -6.19 -8.57 -11.37
N ASN A 263 -7.06 -9.56 -11.17
CA ASN A 263 -8.39 -9.35 -10.63
C ASN A 263 -8.32 -9.08 -9.12
N MET A 264 -8.98 -8.00 -8.68
CA MET A 264 -8.97 -7.54 -7.30
C MET A 264 -10.37 -7.18 -6.82
N SER A 265 -10.68 -7.58 -5.58
CA SER A 265 -11.87 -7.14 -4.85
C SER A 265 -11.50 -7.12 -3.38
N ASP A 266 -11.54 -5.95 -2.75
CA ASP A 266 -11.05 -5.72 -1.39
C ASP A 266 -9.61 -6.20 -1.17
N MET A 267 -8.75 -5.97 -2.18
CA MET A 267 -7.34 -6.32 -2.19
C MET A 267 -6.47 -5.17 -2.65
N ALA A 268 -5.21 -5.23 -2.29
CA ALA A 268 -4.14 -4.34 -2.72
C ALA A 268 -3.17 -5.07 -3.67
N LEU A 269 -2.65 -4.35 -4.65
CA LEU A 269 -1.57 -4.77 -5.55
C LEU A 269 -0.48 -3.70 -5.50
N VAL A 270 0.69 -4.07 -4.98
CA VAL A 270 1.80 -3.15 -4.74
C VAL A 270 3.06 -3.68 -5.40
N THR A 271 3.86 -2.80 -5.98
CA THR A 271 5.12 -3.16 -6.64
C THR A 271 6.26 -2.29 -6.16
N SER A 272 7.37 -2.92 -5.75
CA SER A 272 8.68 -2.29 -5.59
C SER A 272 9.59 -2.67 -6.75
N GLY A 273 10.33 -1.70 -7.31
CA GLY A 273 11.20 -1.92 -8.47
C GLY A 273 12.45 -1.06 -8.47
N ASP A 274 13.52 -1.55 -9.12
CA ASP A 274 14.84 -0.93 -9.23
C ASP A 274 14.89 0.25 -10.20
N TYR A 275 13.81 0.49 -10.95
CA TYR A 275 13.71 1.44 -12.05
C TYR A 275 13.00 2.76 -11.70
N GLN A 276 12.48 2.90 -10.47
CA GLN A 276 11.69 4.08 -10.08
C GLN A 276 12.56 5.20 -9.49
N ARG A 277 13.42 4.89 -8.51
CA ARG A 277 14.28 5.85 -7.80
C ARG A 277 15.71 5.31 -7.79
N TYR A 278 16.54 5.79 -8.69
CA TYR A 278 17.92 5.34 -8.82
C TYR A 278 18.83 6.46 -9.38
N PHE A 279 20.11 6.30 -9.21
CA PHE A 279 21.13 7.06 -9.95
C PHE A 279 22.12 6.09 -10.59
N VAL A 280 22.97 6.61 -11.48
CA VAL A 280 23.89 5.78 -12.27
C VAL A 280 25.33 6.19 -11.97
N VAL A 281 26.20 5.21 -11.75
CA VAL A 281 27.65 5.39 -11.63
C VAL A 281 28.33 4.34 -12.49
N ASP A 282 29.23 4.75 -13.39
CA ASP A 282 29.94 3.87 -14.32
C ASP A 282 29.02 2.93 -15.12
N GLY A 283 27.84 3.44 -15.53
CA GLY A 283 26.84 2.69 -16.28
C GLY A 283 26.05 1.67 -15.46
N LYS A 284 26.27 1.57 -14.14
CA LYS A 284 25.54 0.70 -13.24
C LYS A 284 24.52 1.51 -12.43
N ARG A 285 23.31 0.97 -12.34
CA ARG A 285 22.18 1.56 -11.60
C ARG A 285 22.28 1.23 -10.10
N TYR A 286 22.05 2.26 -9.25
CA TYR A 286 21.99 2.15 -7.79
C TYR A 286 20.64 2.70 -7.33
N HIS A 287 19.73 1.82 -6.94
CA HIS A 287 18.37 2.16 -6.57
C HIS A 287 18.19 2.25 -5.05
N HIS A 288 17.01 2.67 -4.62
CA HIS A 288 16.68 3.00 -3.23
C HIS A 288 16.34 1.79 -2.33
N LEU A 289 16.20 0.57 -2.87
CA LEU A 289 15.88 -0.63 -2.09
C LEU A 289 17.18 -1.23 -1.55
N ILE A 290 17.52 -0.88 -0.32
CA ILE A 290 18.79 -1.24 0.32
C ILE A 290 18.61 -2.52 1.14
N ASP A 291 19.43 -3.52 0.88
CA ASP A 291 19.48 -4.76 1.65
C ASP A 291 20.15 -4.50 3.01
N PRO A 292 19.46 -4.75 4.13
CA PRO A 292 19.99 -4.53 5.48
C PRO A 292 21.28 -5.29 5.79
N ASP A 293 21.51 -6.45 5.16
CA ASP A 293 22.67 -7.27 5.42
C ASP A 293 23.93 -6.77 4.70
N THR A 294 23.76 -6.24 3.50
CA THR A 294 24.87 -5.76 2.68
C THR A 294 25.10 -4.26 2.76
N LEU A 295 24.03 -3.52 3.15
CA LEU A 295 23.93 -2.06 3.18
C LEU A 295 24.00 -1.43 1.77
N TRP A 296 23.89 -2.23 0.72
CA TRP A 296 23.88 -1.85 -0.68
C TRP A 296 22.51 -2.10 -1.33
N PRO A 297 22.23 -1.47 -2.49
CA PRO A 297 21.06 -1.81 -3.27
C PRO A 297 20.97 -3.33 -3.52
N ALA A 298 19.85 -3.92 -3.18
CA ALA A 298 19.61 -5.35 -3.34
C ALA A 298 19.67 -5.76 -4.82
N ALA A 299 20.24 -6.92 -5.11
CA ALA A 299 20.52 -7.34 -6.50
C ALA A 299 19.75 -8.60 -6.92
N TYR A 300 18.75 -9.01 -6.15
CA TYR A 300 18.01 -10.26 -6.40
C TYR A 300 16.99 -10.11 -7.53
N PHE A 301 16.36 -8.91 -7.66
CA PHE A 301 15.22 -8.70 -8.55
C PHE A 301 15.25 -7.33 -9.23
N ASN A 302 14.54 -7.20 -10.36
CA ASN A 302 14.21 -5.90 -10.95
C ASN A 302 12.88 -5.36 -10.40
N SER A 303 11.92 -6.24 -10.08
CA SER A 303 10.70 -5.87 -9.37
C SER A 303 10.14 -7.04 -8.56
N VAL A 304 9.40 -6.69 -7.50
CA VAL A 304 8.58 -7.60 -6.72
C VAL A 304 7.20 -6.99 -6.59
N THR A 305 6.17 -7.74 -6.96
CA THR A 305 4.76 -7.35 -6.84
C THR A 305 4.07 -8.25 -5.83
N VAL A 306 3.32 -7.68 -4.90
CA VAL A 306 2.53 -8.38 -3.90
C VAL A 306 1.05 -8.06 -4.07
N LEU A 307 0.22 -9.10 -4.03
CA LEU A 307 -1.24 -9.03 -3.96
C LEU A 307 -1.69 -9.59 -2.62
N CYS A 308 -2.36 -8.77 -1.79
CA CYS A 308 -2.92 -9.21 -0.52
C CYS A 308 -4.07 -8.30 -0.06
N PRO A 309 -4.82 -8.66 1.00
CA PRO A 309 -5.97 -7.87 1.46
C PRO A 309 -5.62 -6.49 2.03
N ASP A 310 -4.39 -6.28 2.50
CA ASP A 310 -3.96 -5.06 3.19
C ASP A 310 -2.83 -4.36 2.44
N SER A 311 -3.02 -3.07 2.08
CA SER A 311 -2.04 -2.28 1.32
C SER A 311 -0.78 -1.94 2.13
N GLY A 312 -0.90 -1.77 3.45
CA GLY A 312 0.26 -1.53 4.32
C GLY A 312 1.15 -2.75 4.41
N MET A 313 0.55 -3.93 4.62
CA MET A 313 1.25 -5.21 4.59
C MET A 313 1.88 -5.48 3.21
N ALA A 314 1.17 -5.18 2.11
CA ALA A 314 1.70 -5.36 0.76
C ALA A 314 2.94 -4.49 0.49
N ASP A 315 2.92 -3.21 0.88
CA ASP A 315 4.04 -2.28 0.72
C ASP A 315 5.28 -2.77 1.50
N CYS A 316 5.09 -3.19 2.75
CA CYS A 316 6.12 -3.82 3.57
C CYS A 316 6.70 -5.08 2.93
N LEU A 317 5.84 -5.98 2.48
CA LEU A 317 6.26 -7.25 1.87
C LEU A 317 7.03 -7.03 0.58
N THR A 318 6.62 -6.08 -0.29
CA THR A 318 7.39 -5.83 -1.53
C THR A 318 8.84 -5.46 -1.24
N THR A 319 9.08 -4.62 -0.21
CA THR A 319 10.43 -4.22 0.20
C THR A 319 11.21 -5.37 0.83
N GLY A 320 10.59 -6.09 1.78
CA GLY A 320 11.24 -7.22 2.46
C GLY A 320 11.59 -8.36 1.49
N LEU A 321 10.64 -8.74 0.62
CA LEU A 321 10.84 -9.77 -0.41
C LEU A 321 11.87 -9.37 -1.47
N PHE A 322 12.00 -8.07 -1.76
CA PHE A 322 13.01 -7.57 -2.68
C PHE A 322 14.43 -7.73 -2.14
N CYS A 323 14.60 -7.73 -0.82
CA CYS A 323 15.88 -7.80 -0.12
C CYS A 323 16.25 -9.22 0.36
N MET A 324 15.56 -10.29 -0.09
CA MET A 324 15.88 -11.67 0.29
C MET A 324 15.97 -12.59 -0.93
N PRO A 325 16.67 -13.74 -0.83
CA PRO A 325 16.71 -14.74 -1.90
C PRO A 325 15.31 -15.25 -2.29
N LEU A 326 15.12 -15.58 -3.57
CA LEU A 326 13.82 -16.06 -4.11
C LEU A 326 13.20 -17.20 -3.29
N GLU A 327 14.00 -18.22 -2.95
CA GLU A 327 13.51 -19.39 -2.21
C GLU A 327 12.99 -19.03 -0.81
N GLU A 328 13.62 -18.08 -0.14
CA GLU A 328 13.17 -17.57 1.16
C GLU A 328 11.88 -16.77 1.01
N GLY A 329 11.82 -15.86 0.01
CA GLY A 329 10.65 -15.08 -0.30
C GLY A 329 9.45 -15.95 -0.66
N GLN A 330 9.64 -16.99 -1.47
CA GLN A 330 8.57 -17.95 -1.80
C GLN A 330 8.05 -18.68 -0.55
N LYS A 331 8.94 -19.18 0.31
CA LYS A 331 8.52 -19.83 1.57
C LYS A 331 7.74 -18.88 2.47
N LEU A 332 8.17 -17.63 2.56
CA LEU A 332 7.46 -16.63 3.34
C LEU A 332 6.05 -16.41 2.79
N VAL A 333 5.91 -16.12 1.50
CA VAL A 333 4.62 -15.87 0.85
C VAL A 333 3.67 -17.06 1.00
N GLU A 334 4.14 -18.29 0.75
CA GLU A 334 3.34 -19.52 0.89
C GLU A 334 2.93 -19.80 2.36
N SER A 335 3.55 -19.13 3.34
CA SER A 335 3.17 -19.23 4.76
C SER A 335 2.14 -18.20 5.19
N LEU A 336 1.83 -17.22 4.35
CA LEU A 336 0.93 -16.11 4.67
C LEU A 336 -0.43 -16.29 3.98
N ASP A 337 -1.51 -16.28 4.74
CA ASP A 337 -2.86 -16.46 4.22
C ASP A 337 -3.28 -15.27 3.33
N GLY A 338 -3.72 -15.58 2.11
CA GLY A 338 -4.25 -14.58 1.17
C GLY A 338 -3.21 -13.64 0.56
N VAL A 339 -1.93 -13.98 0.67
CA VAL A 339 -0.81 -13.25 0.07
C VAL A 339 -0.29 -14.00 -1.15
N GLU A 340 -0.18 -13.30 -2.26
CA GLU A 340 0.45 -13.80 -3.48
C GLU A 340 1.54 -12.81 -3.93
N ALA A 341 2.59 -13.32 -4.58
CA ALA A 341 3.66 -12.48 -5.07
C ALA A 341 4.20 -12.93 -6.43
N MET A 342 4.77 -11.96 -7.15
CA MET A 342 5.50 -12.20 -8.41
C MET A 342 6.84 -11.47 -8.36
N TRP A 343 7.89 -12.17 -8.71
CA TRP A 343 9.27 -11.70 -8.77
C TRP A 343 9.75 -11.63 -10.21
N CYS A 344 10.41 -10.54 -10.58
CA CYS A 344 11.07 -10.35 -11.87
C CYS A 344 12.57 -10.32 -11.66
N THR A 345 13.29 -11.33 -12.18
CA THR A 345 14.71 -11.49 -11.95
C THR A 345 15.55 -10.70 -12.96
N PRO A 346 16.86 -10.43 -12.68
CA PRO A 346 17.77 -9.80 -13.64
C PRO A 346 17.96 -10.61 -14.93
N GLU A 347 17.74 -11.94 -14.89
CA GLU A 347 17.80 -12.84 -16.06
C GLU A 347 16.53 -12.78 -16.93
N GLN A 348 15.66 -11.78 -16.67
CA GLN A 348 14.40 -11.57 -17.38
C GLN A 348 13.42 -12.76 -17.23
N GLN A 349 13.39 -13.35 -16.05
CA GLN A 349 12.41 -14.38 -15.69
C GLN A 349 11.39 -13.81 -14.72
N ALA A 350 10.12 -14.17 -14.93
CA ALA A 350 9.06 -13.91 -13.98
C ALA A 350 8.72 -15.22 -13.24
N VAL A 351 8.75 -15.16 -11.92
CA VAL A 351 8.40 -16.28 -11.04
C VAL A 351 7.26 -15.81 -10.15
N ALA A 352 6.26 -16.64 -9.95
CA ALA A 352 5.09 -16.31 -9.13
C ALA A 352 4.84 -17.37 -8.05
N SER A 353 4.14 -16.98 -6.98
CA SER A 353 3.63 -17.87 -5.95
C SER A 353 2.54 -18.80 -6.49
N SER A 354 2.22 -19.85 -5.75
CA SER A 354 1.36 -20.95 -6.23
C SER A 354 -0.08 -20.52 -6.57
N GLY A 355 -0.61 -19.51 -5.87
CA GLY A 355 -1.98 -19.02 -6.08
C GLY A 355 -2.11 -17.85 -7.05
N TRP A 356 -1.00 -17.25 -7.50
CA TRP A 356 -0.99 -16.04 -8.34
C TRP A 356 -1.87 -16.16 -9.60
N GLU A 357 -1.76 -17.29 -10.33
CA GLU A 357 -2.53 -17.50 -11.56
C GLU A 357 -4.04 -17.46 -11.36
N SER A 358 -4.54 -17.77 -10.16
CA SER A 358 -5.97 -17.72 -9.86
C SER A 358 -6.54 -16.31 -9.90
N HIS A 359 -5.70 -15.30 -9.76
CA HIS A 359 -6.03 -13.88 -9.83
C HIS A 359 -5.83 -13.28 -11.23
N THR A 360 -5.18 -13.97 -12.14
CA THR A 360 -4.96 -13.46 -13.51
C THR A 360 -6.24 -13.54 -14.34
N ARG A 361 -6.54 -12.47 -15.05
CA ARG A 361 -7.62 -12.45 -16.04
C ARG A 361 -7.11 -13.09 -17.32
N LYS A 362 -7.66 -14.26 -17.63
CA LYS A 362 -7.45 -14.94 -18.92
C LYS A 362 -8.24 -14.26 -20.04
#